data_7b83df6b7f097fed7049e14975e669bc
#
_entry.id   7b83df6b7f097fed7049e14975e669bc
#
_cell.length_a   1.000
_cell.length_b   1.000
_cell.length_c   1.000
_cell.angle_alpha   90.00
_cell.angle_beta   90.00
_cell.angle_gamma   90.00
#
_symmetry.space_group_name_H-M   'P 1'
#
loop_
_entity.id
_entity.type
_entity.pdbx_description
1 polymer ?
#
loop_
_entity_poly.entity_id
_entity_poly.type
_entity_poly.pdbx_seq_one_letter_code
_entity_poly.pdbx_strand_id
1 'polypeptide(L)'
;MTAKAEFGVRVPVSGPLASKENILSTTQFAEKLGFDAIWVHDQITWSREQNSHHVSSGSVEAVVEGANPDFYEAVTTLSYLAGQTHSIKLGVAVIVLPLRNPVVIAKQLMNLDVLSGGRLLLGVGTGAPLVGKSFETVGVPFESRGEITDDYLSAMLAIFDQSPKSEYSGKYAKFSGVEIFPKPFQKPRPPIIVGGLGRALRRAALLGDGWIPANITPAGISEGIGRIMEIRKKKGITTKELIVGNEIFSSIDKDSSIARGNASATIASYAKSIGRGSEEVTLVGSPSEVSKKIESYVGAGVNMFELKFIYKDMASLRFQLEVFASDVLRSFR
;
A
#
# COMPACT_ATOMS: atom_id res chain seq x y z
N MET A 1 -21.03 3.02 -19.00
CA MET A 1 -19.94 3.87 -18.48
C MET A 1 -18.98 2.95 -17.75
N THR A 2 -17.74 2.82 -18.23
CA THR A 2 -16.68 2.10 -17.51
C THR A 2 -16.45 2.80 -16.17
N ALA A 3 -16.55 2.06 -15.08
CA ALA A 3 -16.34 2.62 -13.75
C ALA A 3 -14.86 3.07 -13.66
N LYS A 4 -14.65 4.26 -13.13
CA LYS A 4 -13.34 4.90 -13.05
C LYS A 4 -12.49 4.26 -11.94
N ALA A 5 -11.25 3.90 -12.24
CA ALA A 5 -10.30 3.36 -11.27
C ALA A 5 -8.97 4.09 -11.31
N GLU A 6 -8.31 4.21 -10.17
CA GLU A 6 -6.94 4.76 -10.05
C GLU A 6 -5.91 3.63 -10.08
N PHE A 7 -4.79 3.87 -10.74
CA PHE A 7 -3.70 2.91 -10.88
C PHE A 7 -2.39 3.48 -10.36
N GLY A 8 -1.82 2.81 -9.37
CA GLY A 8 -0.53 3.18 -8.80
C GLY A 8 0.50 2.07 -8.95
N VAL A 9 1.75 2.46 -9.04
CA VAL A 9 2.90 1.57 -9.27
C VAL A 9 3.68 1.41 -7.97
N ARG A 10 3.97 0.16 -7.55
CA ARG A 10 4.95 -0.07 -6.50
C ARG A 10 6.35 0.18 -7.04
N VAL A 11 7.09 1.08 -6.39
CA VAL A 11 8.47 1.40 -6.76
C VAL A 11 9.48 0.51 -6.04
N PRO A 12 10.68 0.27 -6.60
CA PRO A 12 11.68 -0.67 -6.08
C PRO A 12 12.42 -0.12 -4.85
N VAL A 13 11.75 -0.09 -3.69
CA VAL A 13 12.33 0.39 -2.43
C VAL A 13 13.11 -0.68 -1.67
N SER A 14 13.12 -1.92 -2.15
CA SER A 14 13.84 -3.03 -1.52
C SER A 14 14.39 -4.00 -2.55
N GLY A 15 15.32 -4.88 -2.12
CA GLY A 15 15.89 -5.94 -2.93
C GLY A 15 16.99 -5.50 -3.89
N PRO A 16 17.39 -6.38 -4.84
CA PRO A 16 18.59 -6.17 -5.67
C PRO A 16 18.56 -4.94 -6.55
N LEU A 17 17.37 -4.48 -6.91
CA LEU A 17 17.15 -3.32 -7.77
C LEU A 17 16.82 -2.04 -6.99
N ALA A 18 16.82 -2.11 -5.67
CA ALA A 18 16.61 -0.94 -4.82
C ALA A 18 17.83 0.00 -4.92
N SER A 19 17.59 1.18 -5.44
CA SER A 19 18.56 2.28 -5.44
C SER A 19 17.83 3.60 -5.55
N LYS A 20 18.48 4.67 -5.12
CA LYS A 20 17.94 6.03 -5.26
C LYS A 20 17.56 6.33 -6.71
N GLU A 21 18.41 5.94 -7.65
CA GLU A 21 18.24 6.18 -9.09
C GLU A 21 17.06 5.41 -9.65
N ASN A 22 16.91 4.14 -9.28
CA ASN A 22 15.80 3.29 -9.74
C ASN A 22 14.46 3.73 -9.14
N ILE A 23 14.43 4.09 -7.85
CA ILE A 23 13.25 4.63 -7.19
C ILE A 23 12.79 5.92 -7.87
N LEU A 24 13.71 6.87 -8.07
CA LEU A 24 13.39 8.16 -8.69
C LEU A 24 12.95 8.00 -10.14
N SER A 25 13.74 7.27 -10.95
CA SER A 25 13.43 7.10 -12.37
C SER A 25 12.12 6.36 -12.60
N THR A 26 11.80 5.35 -11.79
CA THR A 26 10.50 4.65 -11.86
C THR A 26 9.36 5.60 -11.51
N THR A 27 9.51 6.40 -10.46
CA THR A 27 8.49 7.36 -10.02
C THR A 27 8.20 8.41 -11.09
N GLN A 28 9.24 9.06 -11.62
CA GLN A 28 9.09 10.08 -12.67
C GLN A 28 8.56 9.50 -13.97
N PHE A 29 8.93 8.27 -14.27
CA PHE A 29 8.42 7.59 -15.44
C PHE A 29 6.93 7.22 -15.31
N ALA A 30 6.51 6.74 -14.14
CA ALA A 30 5.10 6.49 -13.85
C ALA A 30 4.27 7.78 -13.92
N GLU A 31 4.78 8.89 -13.36
CA GLU A 31 4.15 10.21 -13.48
C GLU A 31 3.99 10.64 -14.95
N LYS A 32 5.06 10.52 -15.75
CA LYS A 32 5.05 10.85 -17.19
C LYS A 32 4.06 10.01 -17.98
N LEU A 33 3.93 8.73 -17.66
CA LEU A 33 2.97 7.83 -18.30
C LEU A 33 1.52 8.06 -17.86
N GLY A 34 1.32 8.85 -16.79
CA GLY A 34 0.02 9.22 -16.28
C GLY A 34 -0.56 8.22 -15.29
N PHE A 35 0.24 7.43 -14.60
CA PHE A 35 -0.24 6.69 -13.42
C PHE A 35 -0.69 7.65 -12.33
N ASP A 36 -1.67 7.24 -11.53
CA ASP A 36 -2.30 8.09 -10.52
C ASP A 36 -1.49 8.17 -9.23
N ALA A 37 -0.75 7.11 -8.90
CA ALA A 37 0.05 7.03 -7.67
C ALA A 37 1.34 6.22 -7.86
N ILE A 38 2.30 6.47 -6.97
CA ILE A 38 3.33 5.48 -6.64
C ILE A 38 3.09 4.95 -5.23
N TRP A 39 3.60 3.74 -4.98
CA TRP A 39 3.48 3.09 -3.68
C TRP A 39 4.83 2.61 -3.19
N VAL A 40 5.06 2.81 -1.90
CA VAL A 40 6.16 2.20 -1.16
C VAL A 40 5.59 1.28 -0.08
N HIS A 41 6.36 0.28 0.33
CA HIS A 41 6.02 -0.55 1.47
C HIS A 41 6.97 -0.25 2.64
N ASP A 42 6.64 -0.75 3.83
CA ASP A 42 7.32 -0.37 5.05
C ASP A 42 7.93 -1.57 5.76
N GLN A 43 9.20 -1.45 6.06
CA GLN A 43 9.96 -2.37 6.90
C GLN A 43 11.08 -1.62 7.62
N ILE A 44 11.28 -1.90 8.91
CA ILE A 44 12.28 -1.21 9.72
C ILE A 44 13.59 -2.00 9.82
N THR A 45 13.49 -3.31 9.95
CA THR A 45 14.67 -4.17 10.09
C THR A 45 14.64 -5.31 9.09
N TRP A 46 15.82 -5.76 8.72
CA TRP A 46 16.03 -6.92 7.86
C TRP A 46 16.72 -8.04 8.66
N SER A 47 16.30 -9.27 8.50
CA SER A 47 17.02 -10.43 9.02
C SER A 47 17.11 -11.52 7.97
N ARG A 48 18.15 -12.37 8.03
CA ARG A 48 18.29 -13.52 7.10
C ARG A 48 17.11 -14.47 7.17
N GLU A 49 16.56 -14.65 8.37
CA GLU A 49 15.36 -15.45 8.62
C GLU A 49 14.13 -14.85 7.94
N GLN A 50 13.93 -13.52 8.03
CA GLN A 50 12.89 -12.81 7.29
C GLN A 50 13.11 -12.91 5.78
N ASN A 51 14.36 -12.91 5.32
CA ASN A 51 14.68 -13.07 3.90
C ASN A 51 14.20 -14.42 3.36
N SER A 52 14.39 -15.51 4.11
CA SER A 52 13.87 -16.83 3.72
C SER A 52 12.34 -16.84 3.61
N HIS A 53 11.65 -16.10 4.47
CA HIS A 53 10.20 -15.92 4.42
C HIS A 53 9.75 -14.99 3.27
N HIS A 54 10.52 -13.96 2.94
CA HIS A 54 10.26 -13.11 1.77
C HIS A 54 10.40 -13.88 0.46
N VAL A 55 11.40 -14.74 0.34
CA VAL A 55 11.54 -15.69 -0.79
C VAL A 55 10.29 -16.56 -0.90
N SER A 56 9.79 -17.06 0.22
CA SER A 56 8.58 -17.87 0.27
C SER A 56 7.30 -17.07 0.00
N SER A 57 7.31 -15.76 0.22
CA SER A 57 6.18 -14.87 -0.07
C SER A 57 6.10 -14.39 -1.52
N GLY A 58 7.06 -14.82 -2.38
CA GLY A 58 7.01 -14.55 -3.81
C GLY A 58 7.35 -13.13 -4.22
N SER A 59 7.96 -12.33 -3.34
CA SER A 59 8.57 -11.08 -3.78
C SER A 59 9.79 -11.39 -4.63
N VAL A 60 9.85 -10.90 -5.85
CA VAL A 60 10.99 -11.08 -6.79
C VAL A 60 12.28 -10.55 -6.17
N GLU A 61 12.15 -9.62 -5.27
CA GLU A 61 13.21 -8.92 -4.55
C GLU A 61 14.05 -9.83 -3.66
N ALA A 62 13.55 -11.00 -3.30
CA ALA A 62 14.18 -11.90 -2.34
C ALA A 62 14.75 -13.20 -2.94
N VAL A 63 14.61 -13.44 -4.23
CA VAL A 63 14.96 -14.75 -4.87
C VAL A 63 16.44 -14.88 -5.18
N VAL A 64 17.24 -13.81 -5.06
CA VAL A 64 18.67 -13.86 -5.41
C VAL A 64 19.50 -14.07 -4.14
N GLU A 65 20.15 -15.21 -4.04
CA GLU A 65 21.16 -15.48 -3.01
C GLU A 65 22.27 -14.41 -3.10
N GLY A 66 22.51 -13.66 -2.00
CA GLY A 66 23.39 -12.49 -2.01
C GLY A 66 22.71 -11.17 -2.38
N ALA A 67 21.38 -11.12 -2.43
CA ALA A 67 20.61 -9.90 -2.69
C ALA A 67 20.96 -8.78 -1.70
N ASN A 68 21.03 -7.56 -2.22
CA ASN A 68 21.16 -6.34 -1.45
C ASN A 68 20.07 -6.29 -0.36
N PRO A 69 20.42 -6.21 0.94
CA PRO A 69 19.45 -6.12 2.02
C PRO A 69 18.84 -4.72 2.16
N ASP A 70 19.16 -3.78 1.28
CA ASP A 70 18.66 -2.42 1.34
C ASP A 70 17.14 -2.40 1.29
N PHE A 71 16.59 -1.65 2.23
CA PHE A 71 15.18 -1.39 2.32
C PHE A 71 14.99 0.09 2.70
N TYR A 72 14.54 0.89 1.76
CA TYR A 72 14.39 2.32 1.98
C TYR A 72 13.18 2.62 2.86
N GLU A 73 13.38 3.42 3.92
CA GLU A 73 12.32 3.78 4.86
C GLU A 73 11.21 4.58 4.17
N ALA A 74 9.97 4.20 4.44
CA ALA A 74 8.82 4.64 3.66
C ALA A 74 8.60 6.16 3.68
N VAL A 75 8.57 6.79 4.86
CA VAL A 75 8.26 8.23 4.98
C VAL A 75 9.39 9.08 4.42
N THR A 76 10.63 8.68 4.68
CA THR A 76 11.83 9.35 4.14
C THR A 76 11.85 9.29 2.61
N THR A 77 11.56 8.11 2.05
CA THR A 77 11.49 7.92 0.59
C THR A 77 10.38 8.77 -0.04
N LEU A 78 9.17 8.74 0.52
CA LEU A 78 8.06 9.56 0.02
C LEU A 78 8.34 11.06 0.14
N SER A 79 9.03 11.49 1.21
CA SER A 79 9.42 12.91 1.38
C SER A 79 10.42 13.35 0.32
N TYR A 80 11.39 12.48 -0.02
CA TYR A 80 12.31 12.72 -1.13
C TYR A 80 11.57 12.83 -2.46
N LEU A 81 10.67 11.89 -2.74
CA LEU A 81 9.89 11.85 -3.98
C LEU A 81 8.89 13.01 -4.09
N ALA A 82 8.39 13.53 -2.97
CA ALA A 82 7.52 14.70 -2.96
C ALA A 82 8.19 15.94 -3.57
N GLY A 83 9.49 16.10 -3.34
CA GLY A 83 10.28 17.19 -3.92
C GLY A 83 10.77 16.93 -5.36
N GLN A 84 10.57 15.72 -5.89
CA GLN A 84 11.05 15.30 -7.22
C GLN A 84 9.92 15.06 -8.23
N THR A 85 8.67 15.23 -7.83
CA THR A 85 7.45 14.99 -8.60
C THR A 85 6.45 16.13 -8.43
N HIS A 86 5.46 16.22 -9.32
CA HIS A 86 4.54 17.36 -9.36
C HIS A 86 3.07 17.00 -9.12
N SER A 87 2.60 15.87 -9.64
CA SER A 87 1.17 15.52 -9.69
C SER A 87 0.85 14.14 -9.15
N ILE A 88 1.79 13.19 -9.25
CA ILE A 88 1.57 11.80 -8.86
C ILE A 88 1.35 11.70 -7.35
N LYS A 89 0.33 10.94 -6.92
CA LYS A 89 0.06 10.67 -5.51
C LYS A 89 1.15 9.79 -4.90
N LEU A 90 1.41 9.98 -3.62
CA LEU A 90 2.48 9.35 -2.87
C LEU A 90 1.87 8.43 -1.82
N GLY A 91 1.84 7.15 -2.11
CA GLY A 91 1.20 6.14 -1.28
C GLY A 91 2.18 5.30 -0.47
N VAL A 92 1.77 4.90 0.72
CA VAL A 92 2.41 3.83 1.47
C VAL A 92 1.41 2.70 1.69
N ALA A 93 1.77 1.46 1.36
CA ALA A 93 0.94 0.28 1.59
C ALA A 93 1.78 -0.84 2.20
N VAL A 94 1.78 -0.88 3.51
CA VAL A 94 1.19 -0.01 4.54
C VAL A 94 2.25 0.37 5.58
N ILE A 95 2.11 1.52 6.24
CA ILE A 95 2.90 1.80 7.46
C ILE A 95 2.56 0.77 8.52
N VAL A 96 3.58 0.10 9.07
CA VAL A 96 3.43 -0.76 10.24
C VAL A 96 3.38 0.12 11.49
N LEU A 97 2.18 0.64 11.78
CA LEU A 97 2.00 1.74 12.73
C LEU A 97 2.54 1.47 14.15
N PRO A 98 2.42 0.25 14.72
CA PRO A 98 2.95 -0.04 16.06
C PRO A 98 4.46 0.15 16.20
N LEU A 99 5.22 0.12 15.13
CA LEU A 99 6.69 0.26 15.16
C LEU A 99 7.16 1.71 15.33
N ARG A 100 6.24 2.68 15.44
CA ARG A 100 6.55 4.12 15.51
C ARG A 100 5.77 4.80 16.63
N ASN A 101 6.38 5.84 17.24
CA ASN A 101 5.63 6.70 18.14
C ASN A 101 4.52 7.46 17.38
N PRO A 102 3.25 7.41 17.80
CA PRO A 102 2.13 7.96 17.05
C PRO A 102 2.19 9.48 16.90
N VAL A 103 2.78 10.22 17.84
CA VAL A 103 2.95 11.67 17.75
C VAL A 103 4.00 12.03 16.71
N VAL A 104 5.12 11.32 16.72
CA VAL A 104 6.23 11.57 15.78
C VAL A 104 5.81 11.25 14.36
N ILE A 105 5.21 10.07 14.14
CA ILE A 105 4.78 9.68 12.80
C ILE A 105 3.65 10.58 12.28
N ALA A 106 2.70 10.99 13.13
CA ALA A 106 1.67 11.95 12.73
C ALA A 106 2.28 13.27 12.25
N LYS A 107 3.28 13.79 12.99
CA LYS A 107 4.00 15.01 12.60
C LYS A 107 4.71 14.86 11.25
N GLN A 108 5.40 13.73 11.02
CA GLN A 108 6.08 13.46 9.76
C GLN A 108 5.11 13.39 8.58
N LEU A 109 3.97 12.70 8.76
CA LEU A 109 2.94 12.55 7.72
C LEU A 109 2.24 13.87 7.41
N MET A 110 1.96 14.72 8.41
CA MET A 110 1.43 16.07 8.18
C MET A 110 2.42 16.93 7.37
N ASN A 111 3.71 16.85 7.70
CA ASN A 111 4.73 17.57 6.94
C ASN A 111 4.80 17.06 5.49
N LEU A 112 4.80 15.76 5.29
CA LEU A 112 4.79 15.16 3.94
C LEU A 112 3.55 15.59 3.15
N ASP A 113 2.38 15.62 3.78
CA ASP A 113 1.15 16.06 3.14
C ASP A 113 1.23 17.52 2.68
N VAL A 114 1.72 18.40 3.54
CA VAL A 114 1.92 19.84 3.20
C VAL A 114 2.99 20.00 2.12
N LEU A 115 4.15 19.38 2.26
CA LEU A 115 5.27 19.50 1.33
C LEU A 115 4.96 18.91 -0.05
N SER A 116 4.10 17.91 -0.10
CA SER A 116 3.63 17.32 -1.36
C SER A 116 2.46 18.08 -2.00
N GLY A 117 1.88 19.09 -1.32
CA GLY A 117 0.68 19.78 -1.80
C GLY A 117 -0.58 18.89 -1.76
N GLY A 118 -0.69 18.00 -0.76
CA GLY A 118 -1.88 17.15 -0.57
C GLY A 118 -1.90 15.89 -1.43
N ARG A 119 -0.75 15.33 -1.77
CA ARG A 119 -0.64 14.11 -2.59
C ARG A 119 -0.48 12.82 -1.78
N LEU A 120 -0.50 12.88 -0.44
CA LEU A 120 -0.30 11.71 0.41
C LEU A 120 -1.52 10.78 0.41
N LEU A 121 -1.28 9.47 0.25
CA LEU A 121 -2.21 8.37 0.51
C LEU A 121 -1.64 7.53 1.67
N LEU A 122 -2.32 7.52 2.81
CA LEU A 122 -1.82 6.88 4.02
C LEU A 122 -2.40 5.47 4.20
N GLY A 123 -1.67 4.46 3.77
CA GLY A 123 -1.98 3.08 4.13
C GLY A 123 -1.49 2.74 5.54
N VAL A 124 -2.34 2.11 6.35
CA VAL A 124 -2.05 1.73 7.74
C VAL A 124 -2.26 0.24 7.95
N GLY A 125 -1.27 -0.43 8.53
CA GLY A 125 -1.32 -1.85 8.88
C GLY A 125 -0.79 -2.16 10.28
N THR A 126 -1.07 -3.39 10.73
CA THR A 126 -0.65 -3.89 12.05
C THR A 126 0.69 -4.61 12.01
N GLY A 127 1.23 -4.89 10.83
CA GLY A 127 2.37 -5.80 10.64
C GLY A 127 1.96 -7.28 10.54
N ALA A 128 2.51 -7.94 9.54
CA ALA A 128 2.37 -9.39 9.33
C ALA A 128 3.38 -10.17 10.18
N PRO A 129 3.21 -11.50 10.38
CA PRO A 129 4.16 -12.32 11.13
C PRO A 129 5.61 -12.22 10.64
N LEU A 130 5.80 -12.04 9.34
CA LEU A 130 7.13 -11.88 8.73
C LEU A 130 7.93 -10.67 9.23
N VAL A 131 7.30 -9.63 9.77
CA VAL A 131 7.98 -8.47 10.38
C VAL A 131 8.13 -8.59 11.90
N GLY A 132 7.90 -9.76 12.48
CA GLY A 132 7.98 -10.00 13.93
C GLY A 132 9.31 -9.57 14.56
N LYS A 133 10.44 -9.76 13.84
CA LYS A 133 11.76 -9.31 14.30
C LYS A 133 11.87 -7.80 14.44
N SER A 134 11.18 -7.04 13.61
CA SER A 134 11.11 -5.57 13.76
C SER A 134 10.42 -5.18 15.07
N PHE A 135 9.38 -5.88 15.47
CA PHE A 135 8.68 -5.65 16.75
C PHE A 135 9.60 -5.92 17.94
N GLU A 136 10.30 -7.04 17.93
CA GLU A 136 11.30 -7.37 18.96
C GLU A 136 12.38 -6.29 19.05
N THR A 137 12.92 -5.87 17.90
CA THR A 137 14.01 -4.88 17.83
C THR A 137 13.62 -3.52 18.39
N VAL A 138 12.37 -3.08 18.17
CA VAL A 138 11.88 -1.79 18.70
C VAL A 138 11.19 -1.92 20.05
N GLY A 139 11.17 -3.11 20.66
CA GLY A 139 10.61 -3.34 21.98
C GLY A 139 9.08 -3.29 22.05
N VAL A 140 8.38 -3.55 20.95
CA VAL A 140 6.91 -3.55 20.89
C VAL A 140 6.36 -4.97 20.94
N PRO A 141 5.42 -5.30 21.86
CA PRO A 141 4.82 -6.63 21.92
C PRO A 141 4.03 -6.98 20.65
N PHE A 142 4.50 -7.98 19.90
CA PHE A 142 3.88 -8.39 18.65
C PHE A 142 2.40 -8.79 18.80
N GLU A 143 2.06 -9.49 19.89
CA GLU A 143 0.70 -9.96 20.16
C GLU A 143 -0.30 -8.81 20.37
N SER A 144 0.17 -7.68 20.90
CA SER A 144 -0.65 -6.48 21.13
C SER A 144 -0.75 -5.55 19.90
N ARG A 145 -0.10 -5.89 18.78
CA ARG A 145 0.02 -5.00 17.62
C ARG A 145 -1.31 -4.47 17.09
N GLY A 146 -2.36 -5.28 17.15
CA GLY A 146 -3.71 -4.85 16.71
C GLY A 146 -4.31 -3.78 17.61
N GLU A 147 -4.22 -3.94 18.94
CA GLU A 147 -4.69 -2.96 19.93
C GLU A 147 -3.86 -1.68 19.86
N ILE A 148 -2.54 -1.82 19.77
CA ILE A 148 -1.62 -0.69 19.61
C ILE A 148 -1.96 0.10 18.34
N THR A 149 -2.23 -0.58 17.24
CA THR A 149 -2.64 0.10 15.99
C THR A 149 -3.94 0.89 16.16
N ASP A 150 -4.95 0.30 16.81
CA ASP A 150 -6.23 0.98 17.02
C ASP A 150 -6.07 2.22 17.90
N ASP A 151 -5.28 2.11 18.96
CA ASP A 151 -4.99 3.20 19.90
C ASP A 151 -4.15 4.32 19.21
N TYR A 152 -3.08 3.94 18.53
CA TYR A 152 -2.21 4.89 17.84
C TYR A 152 -2.92 5.60 16.68
N LEU A 153 -3.76 4.88 15.93
CA LEU A 153 -4.54 5.50 14.87
C LEU A 153 -5.55 6.50 15.42
N SER A 154 -6.18 6.20 16.56
CA SER A 154 -7.07 7.13 17.25
C SER A 154 -6.32 8.37 17.76
N ALA A 155 -5.12 8.18 18.31
CA ALA A 155 -4.24 9.28 18.72
C ALA A 155 -3.84 10.18 17.53
N MET A 156 -3.50 9.57 16.38
CA MET A 156 -3.18 10.31 15.17
C MET A 156 -4.39 11.08 14.62
N LEU A 157 -5.59 10.51 14.68
CA LEU A 157 -6.82 11.21 14.28
C LEU A 157 -7.05 12.47 15.12
N ALA A 158 -6.78 12.41 16.44
CA ALA A 158 -6.85 13.58 17.32
C ALA A 158 -5.80 14.65 16.96
N ILE A 159 -4.61 14.24 16.47
CA ILE A 159 -3.55 15.17 16.02
C ILE A 159 -3.91 15.78 14.67
N PHE A 160 -4.48 15.00 13.74
CA PHE A 160 -4.85 15.46 12.40
C PHE A 160 -6.05 16.42 12.41
N ASP A 161 -6.84 16.40 13.48
CA ASP A 161 -7.94 17.34 13.66
C ASP A 161 -7.46 18.80 13.50
N GLN A 162 -8.31 19.63 12.91
CA GLN A 162 -7.95 21.02 12.61
C GLN A 162 -7.91 21.96 13.83
N SER A 163 -8.32 21.44 15.01
CA SER A 163 -8.19 22.16 16.28
C SER A 163 -6.71 22.49 16.57
N PRO A 164 -6.40 23.69 17.07
CA PRO A 164 -5.03 24.06 17.44
C PRO A 164 -4.44 23.13 18.48
N LYS A 165 -5.22 22.77 19.49
CA LYS A 165 -4.80 21.90 20.59
C LYS A 165 -5.30 20.49 20.38
N SER A 166 -4.41 19.54 20.58
CA SER A 166 -4.70 18.11 20.52
C SER A 166 -4.57 17.48 21.90
N GLU A 167 -5.49 16.57 22.21
CA GLU A 167 -5.44 15.74 23.39
C GLU A 167 -5.91 14.33 23.07
N TYR A 168 -5.36 13.34 23.75
CA TYR A 168 -5.74 11.96 23.62
C TYR A 168 -5.38 11.18 24.89
N SER A 169 -6.24 10.26 25.33
CA SER A 169 -5.98 9.41 26.49
C SER A 169 -6.39 7.97 26.17
N GLY A 170 -5.46 7.21 25.60
CA GLY A 170 -5.60 5.80 25.30
C GLY A 170 -4.77 4.91 26.23
N LYS A 171 -4.74 3.62 25.89
CA LYS A 171 -3.96 2.61 26.63
C LYS A 171 -2.45 2.72 26.36
N TYR A 172 -2.08 3.00 25.12
CA TYR A 172 -0.70 2.98 24.63
C TYR A 172 -0.18 4.37 24.26
N ALA A 173 -1.07 5.35 24.06
CA ALA A 173 -0.70 6.74 23.79
C ALA A 173 -1.51 7.69 24.69
N LYS A 174 -0.81 8.72 25.22
CA LYS A 174 -1.47 9.75 26.02
C LYS A 174 -0.74 11.08 25.88
N PHE A 175 -1.49 12.14 25.58
CA PHE A 175 -1.01 13.52 25.56
C PHE A 175 -2.17 14.48 25.78
N SER A 176 -1.88 15.68 26.29
CA SER A 176 -2.90 16.71 26.53
C SER A 176 -2.33 18.11 26.30
N GLY A 177 -3.14 18.96 25.73
CA GLY A 177 -2.84 20.40 25.53
C GLY A 177 -1.67 20.69 24.60
N VAL A 178 -1.31 19.73 23.73
CA VAL A 178 -0.19 19.90 22.79
C VAL A 178 -0.65 20.57 21.51
N GLU A 179 0.20 21.44 20.95
CA GLU A 179 -0.01 22.09 19.67
C GLU A 179 0.98 21.49 18.66
N ILE A 180 0.45 20.89 17.59
CA ILE A 180 1.25 20.20 16.57
C ILE A 180 0.90 20.79 15.20
N PHE A 181 1.86 21.50 14.59
CA PHE A 181 1.76 22.16 13.30
C PHE A 181 2.92 21.79 12.37
N PRO A 182 2.75 21.93 11.00
CA PRO A 182 1.54 22.36 10.32
C PRO A 182 0.42 21.32 10.45
N LYS A 183 -0.84 21.74 10.33
CA LYS A 183 -1.96 20.81 10.19
C LYS A 183 -1.97 20.25 8.75
N PRO A 184 -2.63 19.10 8.49
CA PRO A 184 -2.68 18.52 7.17
C PRO A 184 -3.15 19.50 6.09
N PHE A 185 -2.56 19.42 4.91
CA PHE A 185 -2.99 20.18 3.73
C PHE A 185 -4.35 19.67 3.25
N GLN A 186 -4.50 18.36 3.12
CA GLN A 186 -5.77 17.72 2.77
C GLN A 186 -6.80 17.91 3.90
N LYS A 187 -8.06 18.09 3.55
CA LYS A 187 -9.14 18.33 4.52
C LYS A 187 -10.17 17.20 4.49
N PRO A 188 -10.51 16.66 5.63
CA PRO A 188 -10.02 17.01 6.98
C PRO A 188 -8.58 16.55 7.24
N ARG A 189 -8.04 15.60 6.47
CA ARG A 189 -6.71 14.97 6.58
C ARG A 189 -6.43 14.09 5.35
N PRO A 190 -5.19 13.60 5.15
CA PRO A 190 -4.91 12.55 4.16
C PRO A 190 -5.84 11.35 4.35
N PRO A 191 -6.30 10.72 3.26
CA PRO A 191 -7.13 9.52 3.36
C PRO A 191 -6.35 8.38 4.02
N ILE A 192 -6.98 7.74 5.02
CA ILE A 192 -6.43 6.61 5.74
C ILE A 192 -7.01 5.32 5.17
N ILE A 193 -6.14 4.48 4.60
CA ILE A 193 -6.51 3.25 3.91
C ILE A 193 -5.99 2.07 4.73
N VAL A 194 -6.88 1.29 5.31
CA VAL A 194 -6.48 0.19 6.20
C VAL A 194 -6.16 -1.06 5.42
N GLY A 195 -4.94 -1.57 5.60
CA GLY A 195 -4.48 -2.81 4.98
C GLY A 195 -4.84 -4.08 5.74
N GLY A 196 -5.03 -5.17 5.01
CA GLY A 196 -5.20 -6.51 5.55
C GLY A 196 -6.64 -7.06 5.53
N LEU A 197 -6.83 -8.20 6.18
CA LEU A 197 -8.08 -8.96 6.20
C LEU A 197 -8.62 -9.13 7.64
N GLY A 198 -9.78 -9.75 7.80
CA GLY A 198 -10.36 -10.10 9.08
C GLY A 198 -10.62 -8.87 9.97
N ARG A 199 -9.86 -8.70 11.06
CA ARG A 199 -10.01 -7.56 11.99
C ARG A 199 -9.73 -6.19 11.33
N ALA A 200 -8.99 -6.16 10.22
CA ALA A 200 -8.75 -4.93 9.47
C ALA A 200 -10.03 -4.32 8.90
N LEU A 201 -11.03 -5.14 8.55
CA LEU A 201 -12.34 -4.65 8.07
C LEU A 201 -13.06 -3.78 9.11
N ARG A 202 -12.99 -4.19 10.39
CA ARG A 202 -13.55 -3.37 11.48
C ARG A 202 -12.81 -2.05 11.64
N ARG A 203 -11.48 -2.07 11.56
CA ARG A 203 -10.64 -0.87 11.63
C ARG A 203 -10.91 0.07 10.46
N ALA A 204 -11.00 -0.45 9.23
CA ALA A 204 -11.37 0.31 8.04
C ALA A 204 -12.75 0.96 8.18
N ALA A 205 -13.71 0.23 8.75
CA ALA A 205 -15.05 0.75 8.98
C ALA A 205 -15.11 1.91 9.97
N LEU A 206 -14.34 1.83 11.06
CA LEU A 206 -14.44 2.76 12.20
C LEU A 206 -13.44 3.90 12.18
N LEU A 207 -12.24 3.67 11.66
CA LEU A 207 -11.10 4.58 11.76
C LEU A 207 -10.48 4.97 10.40
N GLY A 208 -10.90 4.30 9.32
CA GLY A 208 -10.37 4.52 7.98
C GLY A 208 -11.36 5.16 7.02
N ASP A 209 -10.82 5.68 5.92
CA ASP A 209 -11.57 6.15 4.75
C ASP A 209 -11.64 5.06 3.68
N GLY A 210 -10.76 4.05 3.78
CA GLY A 210 -10.66 2.98 2.81
C GLY A 210 -10.09 1.68 3.37
N TRP A 211 -10.05 0.70 2.48
CA TRP A 211 -9.53 -0.64 2.73
C TRP A 211 -8.70 -1.11 1.54
N ILE A 212 -7.51 -1.67 1.81
CA ILE A 212 -6.62 -2.23 0.79
C ILE A 212 -6.15 -3.63 1.19
N PRO A 213 -6.83 -4.68 0.73
CA PRO A 213 -6.34 -6.05 0.84
C PRO A 213 -5.27 -6.34 -0.21
N ALA A 214 -4.58 -7.47 -0.02
CA ALA A 214 -3.59 -7.97 -0.97
C ALA A 214 -4.07 -9.27 -1.62
N ASN A 215 -4.02 -9.33 -2.95
CA ASN A 215 -4.21 -10.53 -3.77
C ASN A 215 -5.42 -11.38 -3.33
N ILE A 216 -6.61 -10.82 -3.34
CA ILE A 216 -7.87 -11.53 -3.09
C ILE A 216 -8.78 -11.47 -4.33
N THR A 217 -9.72 -12.40 -4.41
CA THR A 217 -10.65 -12.49 -5.55
C THR A 217 -11.65 -11.33 -5.57
N PRO A 218 -12.26 -10.99 -6.72
CA PRO A 218 -13.37 -10.05 -6.80
C PRO A 218 -14.51 -10.36 -5.82
N ALA A 219 -14.86 -11.64 -5.63
CA ALA A 219 -15.85 -12.06 -4.65
C ALA A 219 -15.44 -11.71 -3.21
N GLY A 220 -14.16 -11.92 -2.86
CA GLY A 220 -13.61 -11.52 -1.56
C GLY A 220 -13.61 -10.00 -1.33
N ILE A 221 -13.41 -9.22 -2.39
CA ILE A 221 -13.58 -7.75 -2.34
C ILE A 221 -15.03 -7.39 -1.99
N SER A 222 -16.00 -7.91 -2.74
CA SER A 222 -17.43 -7.62 -2.49
C SER A 222 -17.87 -8.03 -1.09
N GLU A 223 -17.43 -9.19 -0.59
CA GLU A 223 -17.68 -9.62 0.78
C GLU A 223 -17.09 -8.65 1.82
N GLY A 224 -15.83 -8.24 1.64
CA GLY A 224 -15.15 -7.30 2.54
C GLY A 224 -15.84 -5.94 2.59
N ILE A 225 -16.24 -5.40 1.43
CA ILE A 225 -17.04 -4.17 1.34
C ILE A 225 -18.37 -4.32 2.11
N GLY A 226 -19.09 -5.42 1.88
CA GLY A 226 -20.35 -5.70 2.57
C GLY A 226 -20.19 -5.67 4.10
N ARG A 227 -19.15 -6.31 4.63
CA ARG A 227 -18.85 -6.30 6.07
C ARG A 227 -18.50 -4.91 6.60
N ILE A 228 -17.70 -4.13 5.87
CA ILE A 228 -17.37 -2.75 6.23
C ILE A 228 -18.65 -1.90 6.31
N MET A 229 -19.50 -1.98 5.30
CA MET A 229 -20.74 -1.21 5.23
C MET A 229 -21.73 -1.60 6.32
N GLU A 230 -21.83 -2.89 6.65
CA GLU A 230 -22.65 -3.38 7.77
C GLU A 230 -22.20 -2.79 9.11
N ILE A 231 -20.89 -2.78 9.38
CA ILE A 231 -20.32 -2.20 10.61
C ILE A 231 -20.61 -0.69 10.66
N ARG A 232 -20.39 0.03 9.56
CA ARG A 232 -20.67 1.46 9.46
C ARG A 232 -22.14 1.76 9.74
N LYS A 233 -23.05 1.02 9.12
CA LYS A 233 -24.49 1.14 9.34
C LYS A 233 -24.87 0.94 10.81
N LYS A 234 -24.37 -0.12 11.45
CA LYS A 234 -24.61 -0.40 12.89
C LYS A 234 -24.09 0.71 13.81
N LYS A 235 -23.10 1.48 13.38
CA LYS A 235 -22.49 2.58 14.13
C LYS A 235 -23.01 3.97 13.75
N GLY A 236 -23.97 4.05 12.82
CA GLY A 236 -24.51 5.33 12.35
C GLY A 236 -23.52 6.18 11.57
N ILE A 237 -22.46 5.57 11.03
CA ILE A 237 -21.46 6.26 10.23
C ILE A 237 -22.03 6.46 8.83
N THR A 238 -22.46 7.70 8.54
CA THR A 238 -22.88 8.11 7.19
C THR A 238 -21.67 8.23 6.28
N THR A 239 -21.69 7.49 5.19
CA THR A 239 -20.51 7.23 4.38
C THR A 239 -20.18 8.34 3.41
N LYS A 240 -18.94 8.86 3.50
CA LYS A 240 -18.20 9.21 2.29
C LYS A 240 -17.94 7.93 1.48
N GLU A 241 -17.78 8.07 0.18
CA GLU A 241 -17.36 6.98 -0.71
C GLU A 241 -16.16 6.22 -0.12
N LEU A 242 -16.26 4.89 -0.08
CA LEU A 242 -15.20 4.04 0.46
C LEU A 242 -14.09 3.91 -0.59
N ILE A 243 -12.85 4.23 -0.22
CA ILE A 243 -11.70 3.88 -1.03
C ILE A 243 -11.48 2.37 -0.90
N VAL A 244 -11.57 1.65 -2.01
CA VAL A 244 -11.35 0.21 -2.06
C VAL A 244 -10.14 -0.07 -2.93
N GLY A 245 -9.02 -0.30 -2.27
CA GLY A 245 -7.79 -0.69 -2.95
C GLY A 245 -7.70 -2.19 -3.20
N ASN A 246 -6.78 -2.59 -4.09
CA ASN A 246 -6.28 -3.94 -4.17
C ASN A 246 -4.78 -3.91 -4.50
N GLU A 247 -3.96 -4.41 -3.56
CA GLU A 247 -2.55 -4.69 -3.82
C GLU A 247 -2.46 -5.99 -4.62
N ILE A 248 -1.95 -5.92 -5.86
CA ILE A 248 -2.05 -7.05 -6.78
C ILE A 248 -0.78 -7.25 -7.60
N PHE A 249 -0.30 -8.50 -7.67
CA PHE A 249 0.79 -8.86 -8.56
C PHE A 249 0.38 -8.70 -10.02
N SER A 250 1.28 -8.13 -10.81
CA SER A 250 1.04 -7.81 -12.21
C SER A 250 2.22 -8.24 -13.07
N SER A 251 1.92 -8.85 -14.22
CA SER A 251 2.89 -9.11 -15.28
C SER A 251 2.17 -8.99 -16.62
N ILE A 252 2.61 -8.06 -17.46
CA ILE A 252 1.96 -7.75 -18.73
C ILE A 252 2.94 -7.80 -19.87
N ASP A 253 2.55 -8.46 -20.95
CA ASP A 253 3.24 -8.49 -22.23
C ASP A 253 2.22 -8.62 -23.35
N LYS A 254 2.55 -8.16 -24.56
CA LYS A 254 1.70 -8.38 -25.74
C LYS A 254 1.48 -9.86 -26.03
N ASP A 255 2.49 -10.68 -25.71
CA ASP A 255 2.39 -12.15 -25.69
C ASP A 255 2.08 -12.64 -24.28
N SER A 256 0.89 -13.18 -24.09
CA SER A 256 0.42 -13.73 -22.82
C SER A 256 1.31 -14.84 -22.26
N SER A 257 1.97 -15.61 -23.11
CA SER A 257 2.86 -16.69 -22.68
C SER A 257 4.14 -16.14 -22.03
N ILE A 258 4.67 -15.05 -22.54
CA ILE A 258 5.81 -14.32 -21.96
C ILE A 258 5.43 -13.74 -20.59
N ALA A 259 4.28 -13.07 -20.50
CA ALA A 259 3.80 -12.54 -19.21
C ALA A 259 3.67 -13.64 -18.14
N ARG A 260 3.08 -14.79 -18.50
CA ARG A 260 2.95 -15.94 -17.59
C ARG A 260 4.28 -16.56 -17.23
N GLY A 261 5.17 -16.72 -18.20
CA GLY A 261 6.52 -17.23 -17.97
C GLY A 261 7.29 -16.38 -16.96
N ASN A 262 7.27 -15.06 -17.13
CA ASN A 262 7.92 -14.10 -16.23
C ASN A 262 7.35 -14.13 -14.81
N ALA A 263 6.06 -14.41 -14.64
CA ALA A 263 5.37 -14.39 -13.35
C ALA A 263 5.38 -15.72 -12.61
N SER A 264 5.60 -16.84 -13.28
CA SER A 264 5.33 -18.19 -12.79
C SER A 264 6.03 -18.53 -11.48
N ALA A 265 7.32 -18.26 -11.37
CA ALA A 265 8.10 -18.55 -10.17
C ALA A 265 7.64 -17.72 -8.96
N THR A 266 7.37 -16.43 -9.17
CA THR A 266 6.89 -15.52 -8.12
C THR A 266 5.51 -15.93 -7.61
N ILE A 267 4.59 -16.22 -8.53
CA ILE A 267 3.22 -16.63 -8.18
C ILE A 267 3.23 -17.97 -7.46
N ALA A 268 4.02 -18.95 -7.91
CA ALA A 268 4.15 -20.26 -7.27
C ALA A 268 4.73 -20.15 -5.85
N SER A 269 5.74 -19.31 -5.66
CA SER A 269 6.33 -19.06 -4.34
C SER A 269 5.33 -18.39 -3.40
N TYR A 270 4.61 -17.38 -3.88
CA TYR A 270 3.58 -16.68 -3.10
C TYR A 270 2.42 -17.61 -2.71
N ALA A 271 1.95 -18.44 -3.63
CA ALA A 271 0.93 -19.45 -3.38
C ALA A 271 1.32 -20.38 -2.24
N LYS A 272 2.58 -20.79 -2.22
CA LYS A 272 3.13 -21.71 -1.22
C LYS A 272 3.16 -21.08 0.18
N SER A 273 3.44 -19.76 0.27
CA SER A 273 3.60 -19.06 1.54
C SER A 273 2.28 -18.72 2.21
N ILE A 274 1.24 -18.37 1.45
CA ILE A 274 -0.04 -17.88 2.01
C ILE A 274 -1.21 -18.85 1.82
N GLY A 275 -0.95 -20.04 1.25
CA GLY A 275 -1.98 -21.03 0.93
C GLY A 275 -3.02 -20.49 -0.09
N ARG A 276 -2.70 -19.40 -0.78
CA ARG A 276 -3.49 -18.76 -1.82
C ARG A 276 -2.54 -18.41 -2.93
N GLY A 277 -2.92 -18.61 -4.11
CA GLY A 277 -2.12 -18.18 -5.23
C GLY A 277 -2.57 -18.98 -6.40
N SER A 278 -3.31 -18.32 -7.15
CA SER A 278 -3.55 -18.73 -8.50
C SER A 278 -3.42 -17.51 -9.35
N GLU A 279 -3.28 -17.72 -10.62
CA GLU A 279 -3.43 -16.68 -11.63
C GLU A 279 -4.74 -15.90 -11.47
N GLU A 280 -5.72 -16.46 -10.74
CA GLU A 280 -7.02 -15.85 -10.45
C GLU A 280 -6.94 -14.54 -9.66
N VAL A 281 -5.98 -14.43 -8.73
CA VAL A 281 -5.80 -13.24 -7.87
C VAL A 281 -4.64 -12.34 -8.34
N THR A 282 -4.28 -12.40 -9.63
CA THR A 282 -3.18 -11.64 -10.24
C THR A 282 -3.60 -11.00 -11.56
N LEU A 283 -2.92 -9.94 -11.97
CA LEU A 283 -3.07 -9.31 -13.28
C LEU A 283 -1.94 -9.78 -14.20
N VAL A 284 -2.04 -11.02 -14.69
CA VAL A 284 -1.03 -11.62 -15.57
C VAL A 284 -1.64 -11.98 -16.90
N GLY A 285 -0.97 -11.59 -18.00
CA GLY A 285 -1.38 -11.91 -19.36
C GLY A 285 -1.18 -10.77 -20.36
N SER A 286 -1.87 -10.88 -21.47
CA SER A 286 -1.95 -9.83 -22.49
C SER A 286 -2.73 -8.61 -21.99
N PRO A 287 -2.61 -7.43 -22.61
CA PRO A 287 -3.39 -6.25 -22.25
C PRO A 287 -4.90 -6.51 -22.18
N SER A 288 -5.44 -7.29 -23.11
CA SER A 288 -6.87 -7.63 -23.13
C SER A 288 -7.28 -8.51 -21.94
N GLU A 289 -6.46 -9.51 -21.58
CA GLU A 289 -6.72 -10.37 -20.42
C GLU A 289 -6.62 -9.58 -19.11
N VAL A 290 -5.62 -8.71 -18.99
CA VAL A 290 -5.43 -7.83 -17.83
C VAL A 290 -6.61 -6.86 -17.68
N SER A 291 -7.05 -6.21 -18.78
CA SER A 291 -8.20 -5.32 -18.76
C SER A 291 -9.47 -6.03 -18.31
N LYS A 292 -9.76 -7.22 -18.83
CA LYS A 292 -10.91 -8.02 -18.43
C LYS A 292 -10.89 -8.40 -16.93
N LYS A 293 -9.71 -8.71 -16.37
CA LYS A 293 -9.57 -8.95 -14.94
C LYS A 293 -9.80 -7.68 -14.12
N ILE A 294 -9.25 -6.54 -14.56
CA ILE A 294 -9.50 -5.24 -13.92
C ILE A 294 -11.00 -4.92 -13.91
N GLU A 295 -11.71 -5.12 -15.02
CA GLU A 295 -13.17 -4.92 -15.10
C GLU A 295 -13.90 -5.75 -14.04
N SER A 296 -13.49 -6.99 -13.79
CA SER A 296 -14.11 -7.84 -12.78
C SER A 296 -13.89 -7.31 -11.35
N TYR A 297 -12.70 -6.76 -11.06
CA TYR A 297 -12.40 -6.11 -9.78
C TYR A 297 -13.14 -4.79 -9.60
N VAL A 298 -13.22 -3.98 -10.66
CA VAL A 298 -13.99 -2.73 -10.66
C VAL A 298 -15.47 -3.02 -10.46
N GLY A 299 -16.00 -4.05 -11.12
CA GLY A 299 -17.37 -4.53 -10.90
C GLY A 299 -17.62 -5.02 -9.48
N ALA A 300 -16.60 -5.51 -8.78
CA ALA A 300 -16.66 -5.90 -7.37
C ALA A 300 -16.53 -4.71 -6.39
N GLY A 301 -16.23 -3.50 -6.90
CA GLY A 301 -16.13 -2.26 -6.13
C GLY A 301 -14.71 -1.74 -5.89
N VAL A 302 -13.67 -2.31 -6.52
CA VAL A 302 -12.31 -1.74 -6.47
C VAL A 302 -12.27 -0.45 -7.27
N ASN A 303 -11.77 0.62 -6.65
CA ASN A 303 -11.57 1.92 -7.30
C ASN A 303 -10.11 2.40 -7.27
N MET A 304 -9.19 1.59 -6.69
CA MET A 304 -7.76 1.88 -6.64
C MET A 304 -6.93 0.59 -6.73
N PHE A 305 -5.93 0.56 -7.58
CA PHE A 305 -5.00 -0.57 -7.71
C PHE A 305 -3.60 -0.16 -7.30
N GLU A 306 -2.97 -0.96 -6.44
CA GLU A 306 -1.53 -0.94 -6.22
C GLU A 306 -0.91 -2.08 -7.03
N LEU A 307 -0.28 -1.73 -8.14
CA LEU A 307 0.29 -2.68 -9.09
C LEU A 307 1.71 -3.08 -8.66
N LYS A 308 1.87 -4.34 -8.29
CA LYS A 308 3.17 -4.98 -8.01
C LYS A 308 3.66 -5.67 -9.25
N PHE A 309 4.32 -4.95 -10.14
CA PHE A 309 4.89 -5.56 -11.34
C PHE A 309 5.97 -6.59 -10.96
N ILE A 310 5.94 -7.72 -11.64
CA ILE A 310 6.96 -8.76 -11.55
C ILE A 310 7.97 -8.52 -12.67
N TYR A 311 9.22 -8.25 -12.32
CA TYR A 311 10.27 -7.89 -13.28
C TYR A 311 11.63 -8.42 -12.82
N LYS A 312 12.50 -8.74 -13.77
CA LYS A 312 13.86 -9.23 -13.53
C LYS A 312 14.91 -8.10 -13.54
N ASP A 313 14.62 -7.00 -14.22
CA ASP A 313 15.49 -5.84 -14.40
C ASP A 313 14.65 -4.58 -14.66
N MET A 314 15.29 -3.42 -14.61
CA MET A 314 14.61 -2.13 -14.80
C MET A 314 14.08 -1.92 -16.23
N ALA A 315 14.68 -2.56 -17.22
CA ALA A 315 14.21 -2.49 -18.59
C ALA A 315 12.87 -3.23 -18.75
N SER A 316 12.73 -4.41 -18.14
CA SER A 316 11.49 -5.17 -18.14
C SER A 316 10.37 -4.47 -17.34
N LEU A 317 10.69 -3.80 -16.21
CA LEU A 317 9.72 -2.97 -15.51
C LEU A 317 9.23 -1.83 -16.41
N ARG A 318 10.17 -1.10 -17.01
CA ARG A 318 9.85 0.04 -17.88
C ARG A 318 8.96 -0.37 -19.05
N PHE A 319 9.28 -1.48 -19.72
CA PHE A 319 8.46 -2.04 -20.78
C PHE A 319 7.02 -2.34 -20.33
N GLN A 320 6.86 -3.00 -19.19
CA GLN A 320 5.54 -3.32 -18.64
C GLN A 320 4.73 -2.06 -18.30
N LEU A 321 5.36 -1.02 -17.74
CA LEU A 321 4.71 0.26 -17.47
C LEU A 321 4.23 0.94 -18.77
N GLU A 322 5.03 0.92 -19.83
CA GLU A 322 4.64 1.45 -21.15
C GLU A 322 3.46 0.70 -21.74
N VAL A 323 3.50 -0.64 -21.76
CA VAL A 323 2.40 -1.48 -22.26
C VAL A 323 1.12 -1.25 -21.45
N PHE A 324 1.22 -1.23 -20.13
CA PHE A 324 0.07 -0.99 -19.26
C PHE A 324 -0.53 0.41 -19.50
N ALA A 325 0.30 1.43 -19.61
CA ALA A 325 -0.15 2.81 -19.83
C ALA A 325 -0.80 3.01 -21.20
N SER A 326 -0.24 2.42 -22.26
CA SER A 326 -0.77 2.57 -23.62
C SER A 326 -2.04 1.77 -23.86
N ASP A 327 -2.10 0.52 -23.38
CA ASP A 327 -3.06 -0.47 -23.83
C ASP A 327 -4.14 -0.79 -22.77
N VAL A 328 -3.91 -0.43 -21.49
CA VAL A 328 -4.84 -0.70 -20.38
C VAL A 328 -5.35 0.58 -19.74
N LEU A 329 -4.45 1.43 -19.24
CA LEU A 329 -4.80 2.59 -18.41
C LEU A 329 -5.86 3.50 -19.06
N ARG A 330 -5.77 3.73 -20.37
CA ARG A 330 -6.69 4.61 -21.11
C ARG A 330 -8.14 4.12 -21.09
N SER A 331 -8.37 2.83 -20.97
CA SER A 331 -9.71 2.23 -21.01
C SER A 331 -10.50 2.46 -19.71
N PHE A 332 -9.85 2.91 -18.63
CA PHE A 332 -10.45 3.10 -17.29
C PHE A 332 -10.47 4.57 -16.83
N ARG A 333 -10.25 5.52 -17.76
CA ARG A 333 -10.24 6.96 -17.48
C ARG A 333 -11.48 7.71 -17.91
#